data_9d8b854088185e39c2a22e8b117a778c
#
_entry.id   9d8b854088185e39c2a22e8b117a778c
#
_cell.length_a   1.000
_cell.length_b   1.000
_cell.length_c   1.000
_cell.angle_alpha   90.00
_cell.angle_beta   90.00
_cell.angle_gamma   90.00
#
_symmetry.space_group_name_H-M   'P 1'
#
loop_
_entity.id
_entity.type
_entity.pdbx_description
1 polymer ?
#
loop_
_entity_poly.entity_id
_entity_poly.type
_entity_poly.pdbx_seq_one_letter_code
_entity_poly.pdbx_strand_id
1 'polypeptide(L)'
;MKRKIHPNLKLAIKLIASFILIIFSNLYLQWCQNNLSVELALKFAFSWHTEKFFLACLVLLLFYGLLASLAGSLGVGALFYSIVIGILGYANYLKMAYRQEPIYPDDLKMITQFDLLHTMIGTGPFVLAMLCVILALGAIIWSIYRSRKLSKKKQILRGLTMLVCTVGLVYVSHFNDSNNLLRKAYNRTALWIPYSQKMNYYNTGFIGGFLFNLRVEAMEKPADYSEAAIKEIAKKYTAEAAETNKTRDQ
;
A
#
# COMPACT_ATOMS: atom_id res chain seq x y z
N MET A 1 -27.13 33.05 17.02
CA MET A 1 -27.05 33.28 15.56
C MET A 1 -25.87 32.44 14.99
N LYS A 2 -26.10 31.31 14.35
CA LYS A 2 -25.00 30.50 13.72
C LYS A 2 -24.56 31.22 12.43
N ARG A 3 -23.40 31.86 12.42
CA ARG A 3 -22.81 32.46 11.20
C ARG A 3 -22.69 31.36 10.13
N LYS A 4 -23.42 31.51 9.03
CA LYS A 4 -23.29 30.59 7.85
C LYS A 4 -21.91 30.82 7.22
N ILE A 5 -20.99 29.86 7.38
CA ILE A 5 -19.67 29.91 6.75
C ILE A 5 -19.84 29.92 5.22
N HIS A 6 -19.10 30.79 4.53
CA HIS A 6 -19.14 30.91 3.08
C HIS A 6 -18.79 29.57 2.39
N PRO A 7 -19.47 29.17 1.31
CA PRO A 7 -19.25 27.88 0.66
C PRO A 7 -17.79 27.64 0.24
N ASN A 8 -17.10 28.64 -0.27
CA ASN A 8 -15.69 28.56 -0.67
C ASN A 8 -14.77 28.32 0.52
N LEU A 9 -15.05 28.94 1.67
CA LEU A 9 -14.28 28.72 2.91
C LEU A 9 -14.48 27.28 3.43
N LYS A 10 -15.70 26.75 3.34
CA LYS A 10 -15.95 25.33 3.70
C LYS A 10 -15.18 24.38 2.81
N LEU A 11 -15.07 24.65 1.51
CA LEU A 11 -14.28 23.83 0.58
C LEU A 11 -12.78 23.94 0.91
N ALA A 12 -12.27 25.14 1.12
CA ALA A 12 -10.88 25.36 1.49
C ALA A 12 -10.50 24.60 2.79
N ILE A 13 -11.32 24.69 3.83
CA ILE A 13 -11.12 23.94 5.08
C ILE A 13 -11.06 22.42 4.81
N LYS A 14 -11.96 21.88 3.97
CA LYS A 14 -11.94 20.46 3.64
C LYS A 14 -10.69 20.03 2.87
N LEU A 15 -10.22 20.86 1.95
CA LEU A 15 -8.99 20.58 1.20
C LEU A 15 -7.75 20.62 2.10
N ILE A 16 -7.66 21.62 2.99
CA ILE A 16 -6.58 21.70 3.98
C ILE A 16 -6.62 20.48 4.91
N ALA A 17 -7.78 20.12 5.43
CA ALA A 17 -7.94 18.94 6.28
C ALA A 17 -7.56 17.64 5.54
N SER A 18 -7.88 17.53 4.24
CA SER A 18 -7.46 16.39 3.42
C SER A 18 -5.95 16.34 3.25
N PHE A 19 -5.29 17.47 3.04
CA PHE A 19 -3.84 17.54 2.92
C PHE A 19 -3.14 17.16 4.24
N ILE A 20 -3.64 17.66 5.36
CA ILE A 20 -3.18 17.30 6.70
C ILE A 20 -3.36 15.79 6.92
N LEU A 21 -4.51 15.22 6.56
CA LEU A 21 -4.78 13.79 6.65
C LEU A 21 -3.73 12.97 5.89
N ILE A 22 -3.35 13.37 4.67
CA ILE A 22 -2.35 12.67 3.85
C ILE A 22 -0.98 12.68 4.54
N ILE A 23 -0.54 13.82 5.07
CA ILE A 23 0.73 13.93 5.80
C ILE A 23 0.72 13.00 7.02
N PHE A 24 -0.33 13.05 7.84
CA PHE A 24 -0.46 12.19 9.02
C PHE A 24 -0.55 10.71 8.66
N SER A 25 -1.21 10.38 7.57
CA SER A 25 -1.28 9.00 7.07
C SER A 25 0.08 8.46 6.68
N ASN A 26 0.91 9.26 5.99
CA ASN A 26 2.27 8.86 5.65
C ASN A 26 3.16 8.74 6.90
N LEU A 27 3.04 9.68 7.85
CA LEU A 27 3.72 9.56 9.16
C LEU A 27 3.30 8.29 9.91
N TYR A 28 2.01 7.97 9.90
CA TYR A 28 1.48 6.74 10.49
C TYR A 28 2.08 5.48 9.84
N LEU A 29 2.15 5.42 8.50
CA LEU A 29 2.78 4.32 7.79
C LEU A 29 4.27 4.19 8.15
N GLN A 30 5.01 5.31 8.25
CA GLN A 30 6.41 5.29 8.71
C GLN A 30 6.53 4.85 10.17
N TRP A 31 5.64 5.28 11.04
CA TRP A 31 5.60 4.87 12.44
C TRP A 31 5.38 3.35 12.57
N CYS A 32 4.42 2.80 11.85
CA CYS A 32 4.18 1.36 11.78
C CYS A 32 5.38 0.60 11.19
N GLN A 33 6.00 1.13 10.14
CA GLN A 33 7.18 0.58 9.49
C GLN A 33 8.39 0.50 10.44
N ASN A 34 8.53 1.45 11.34
CA ASN A 34 9.65 1.57 12.27
C ASN A 34 9.32 1.06 13.68
N ASN A 35 8.52 0.00 13.80
CA ASN A 35 8.14 -0.64 15.07
C ASN A 35 7.58 0.37 16.09
N LEU A 36 6.71 1.26 15.65
CA LEU A 36 6.05 2.30 16.45
C LEU A 36 7.03 3.34 17.05
N SER A 37 8.19 3.54 16.43
CA SER A 37 9.10 4.61 16.82
C SER A 37 8.70 5.93 16.19
N VAL A 38 8.21 6.86 17.00
CA VAL A 38 7.85 8.22 16.58
C VAL A 38 9.09 8.98 16.12
N GLU A 39 10.21 8.81 16.82
CA GLU A 39 11.47 9.48 16.49
C GLU A 39 11.94 9.11 15.08
N LEU A 40 11.95 7.82 14.74
CA LEU A 40 12.37 7.35 13.42
C LEU A 40 11.42 7.81 12.31
N ALA A 41 10.11 7.82 12.56
CA ALA A 41 9.12 8.31 11.63
C ALA A 41 9.31 9.83 11.32
N LEU A 42 9.57 10.63 12.36
CA LEU A 42 9.83 12.06 12.19
C LEU A 42 11.19 12.33 11.52
N LYS A 43 12.24 11.58 11.88
CA LYS A 43 13.54 11.67 11.20
C LYS A 43 13.44 11.31 9.72
N PHE A 44 12.70 10.27 9.37
CA PHE A 44 12.43 9.92 7.97
C PHE A 44 11.75 11.07 7.24
N ALA A 45 10.68 11.63 7.83
CA ALA A 45 9.86 12.66 7.19
C ALA A 45 10.57 14.01 7.03
N PHE A 46 11.33 14.44 8.04
CA PHE A 46 11.80 15.82 8.14
C PHE A 46 13.32 16.00 8.19
N SER A 47 14.10 14.89 8.19
CA SER A 47 15.55 14.94 8.25
C SER A 47 16.21 14.11 7.16
N TRP A 48 16.02 12.79 7.17
CA TRP A 48 16.81 11.89 6.32
C TRP A 48 16.28 11.73 4.92
N HIS A 49 14.94 11.67 4.76
CA HIS A 49 14.27 11.26 3.52
C HIS A 49 13.08 12.15 3.16
N THR A 50 13.16 13.43 3.46
CA THR A 50 12.07 14.42 3.29
C THR A 50 11.52 14.42 1.86
N GLU A 51 12.39 14.35 0.85
CA GLU A 51 11.97 14.30 -0.55
C GLU A 51 11.09 13.08 -0.82
N LYS A 52 11.52 11.89 -0.38
CA LYS A 52 10.77 10.64 -0.55
C LYS A 52 9.47 10.64 0.23
N PHE A 53 9.46 11.28 1.41
CA PHE A 53 8.24 11.46 2.18
C PHE A 53 7.19 12.25 1.42
N PHE A 54 7.56 13.35 0.77
CA PHE A 54 6.61 14.14 -0.02
C PHE A 54 6.23 13.45 -1.34
N LEU A 55 7.13 12.71 -1.98
CA LEU A 55 6.78 11.87 -3.14
C LEU A 55 5.74 10.79 -2.77
N ALA A 56 5.87 10.16 -1.60
CA ALA A 56 4.87 9.24 -1.07
C ALA A 56 3.53 9.94 -0.80
N CYS A 57 3.55 11.16 -0.25
CA CYS A 57 2.34 11.96 -0.06
C CYS A 57 1.61 12.26 -1.38
N LEU A 58 2.33 12.45 -2.49
CA LEU A 58 1.74 12.60 -3.82
C LEU A 58 0.97 11.35 -4.25
N VAL A 59 1.54 10.17 -4.05
CA VAL A 59 0.88 8.89 -4.35
C VAL A 59 -0.36 8.70 -3.47
N LEU A 60 -0.24 8.98 -2.19
CA LEU A 60 -1.37 8.92 -1.24
C LEU A 60 -2.47 9.93 -1.59
N LEU A 61 -2.11 11.10 -2.13
CA LEU A 61 -3.07 12.10 -2.62
C LEU A 61 -3.88 11.56 -3.80
N LEU A 62 -3.24 10.89 -4.77
CA LEU A 62 -3.93 10.24 -5.88
C LEU A 62 -4.88 9.15 -5.39
N PHE A 63 -4.45 8.33 -4.45
CA PHE A 63 -5.27 7.29 -3.86
C PHE A 63 -6.47 7.86 -3.08
N TYR A 64 -6.24 8.86 -2.24
CA TYR A 64 -7.33 9.58 -1.56
C TYR A 64 -8.29 10.24 -2.55
N GLY A 65 -7.76 10.91 -3.58
CA GLY A 65 -8.57 11.57 -4.61
C GLY A 65 -9.46 10.60 -5.37
N LEU A 66 -8.96 9.39 -5.68
CA LEU A 66 -9.75 8.33 -6.27
C LEU A 66 -10.89 7.90 -5.34
N LEU A 67 -10.59 7.59 -4.06
CA LEU A 67 -11.61 7.18 -3.09
C LEU A 67 -12.65 8.28 -2.82
N ALA A 68 -12.22 9.53 -2.72
CA ALA A 68 -13.12 10.67 -2.55
C ALA A 68 -14.03 10.89 -3.77
N SER A 69 -13.51 10.65 -4.97
CA SER A 69 -14.28 10.71 -6.21
C SER A 69 -15.27 9.55 -6.32
N LEU A 70 -14.87 8.34 -5.99
CA LEU A 70 -15.76 7.18 -5.92
C LEU A 70 -16.87 7.39 -4.89
N ALA A 71 -16.52 7.85 -3.70
CA ALA A 71 -17.47 8.16 -2.64
C ALA A 71 -18.35 9.38 -2.94
N GLY A 72 -17.97 10.26 -3.88
CA GLY A 72 -18.69 11.51 -4.18
C GLY A 72 -18.67 12.55 -3.04
N SER A 73 -17.82 12.36 -2.05
CA SER A 73 -17.67 13.25 -0.89
C SER A 73 -16.26 13.16 -0.32
N LEU A 74 -15.63 14.32 -0.10
CA LEU A 74 -14.30 14.38 0.54
C LEU A 74 -14.30 13.74 1.94
N GLY A 75 -15.36 13.92 2.74
CA GLY A 75 -15.43 13.36 4.09
C GLY A 75 -15.62 11.85 4.11
N VAL A 76 -16.50 11.32 3.24
CA VAL A 76 -16.69 9.86 3.13
C VAL A 76 -15.44 9.22 2.53
N GLY A 77 -14.84 9.86 1.51
CA GLY A 77 -13.56 9.42 0.96
C GLY A 77 -12.43 9.41 2.00
N ALA A 78 -12.39 10.41 2.90
CA ALA A 78 -11.43 10.46 4.00
C ALA A 78 -11.61 9.30 4.98
N LEU A 79 -12.85 8.97 5.33
CA LEU A 79 -13.14 7.84 6.20
C LEU A 79 -12.64 6.53 5.59
N PHE A 80 -12.97 6.29 4.31
CA PHE A 80 -12.52 5.12 3.57
C PHE A 80 -11.00 5.02 3.51
N TYR A 81 -10.39 6.09 3.07
CA TYR A 81 -8.95 6.22 2.98
C TYR A 81 -8.29 5.90 4.34
N SER A 82 -8.81 6.47 5.43
CA SER A 82 -8.27 6.25 6.78
C SER A 82 -8.40 4.79 7.22
N ILE A 83 -9.51 4.12 6.89
CA ILE A 83 -9.71 2.69 7.19
C ILE A 83 -8.67 1.85 6.45
N VAL A 84 -8.51 2.06 5.13
CA VAL A 84 -7.54 1.30 4.33
C VAL A 84 -6.12 1.53 4.82
N ILE A 85 -5.72 2.78 5.04
CA ILE A 85 -4.37 3.11 5.54
C ILE A 85 -4.16 2.57 6.95
N GLY A 86 -5.18 2.65 7.81
CA GLY A 86 -5.13 2.12 9.17
C GLY A 86 -4.88 0.61 9.20
N ILE A 87 -5.64 -0.15 8.40
CA ILE A 87 -5.47 -1.60 8.26
C ILE A 87 -4.09 -1.92 7.68
N LEU A 88 -3.70 -1.24 6.60
CA LEU A 88 -2.43 -1.50 5.92
C LEU A 88 -1.22 -1.22 6.83
N GLY A 89 -1.22 -0.09 7.54
CA GLY A 89 -0.15 0.26 8.48
C GLY A 89 -0.06 -0.72 9.64
N TYR A 90 -1.19 -1.07 10.26
CA TYR A 90 -1.23 -2.03 11.36
C TYR A 90 -0.76 -3.43 10.93
N ALA A 91 -1.21 -3.90 9.77
CA ALA A 91 -0.75 -5.18 9.22
C ALA A 91 0.76 -5.16 8.92
N ASN A 92 1.28 -4.03 8.39
CA ASN A 92 2.71 -3.86 8.19
C ASN A 92 3.49 -3.88 9.51
N TYR A 93 2.97 -3.23 10.56
CA TYR A 93 3.56 -3.29 11.90
C TYR A 93 3.64 -4.73 12.41
N LEU A 94 2.55 -5.49 12.32
CA LEU A 94 2.54 -6.89 12.76
C LEU A 94 3.56 -7.73 11.99
N LYS A 95 3.62 -7.61 10.66
CA LYS A 95 4.58 -8.36 9.84
C LYS A 95 6.02 -7.97 10.16
N MET A 96 6.30 -6.68 10.37
CA MET A 96 7.60 -6.18 10.81
C MET A 96 7.98 -6.71 12.20
N ALA A 97 7.04 -6.76 13.14
CA ALA A 97 7.29 -7.23 14.51
C ALA A 97 7.57 -8.74 14.56
N TYR A 98 6.78 -9.56 13.82
CA TYR A 98 6.90 -11.03 13.88
C TYR A 98 7.92 -11.60 12.90
N ARG A 99 8.03 -11.04 11.69
CA ARG A 99 8.85 -11.61 10.60
C ARG A 99 10.04 -10.74 10.22
N GLN A 100 10.14 -9.54 10.76
CA GLN A 100 11.15 -8.55 10.36
C GLN A 100 11.11 -8.21 8.86
N GLU A 101 9.94 -8.34 8.25
CA GLU A 101 9.69 -8.07 6.84
C GLU A 101 8.52 -7.10 6.67
N PRO A 102 8.58 -6.16 5.70
CA PRO A 102 7.46 -5.30 5.38
C PRO A 102 6.35 -6.07 4.64
N ILE A 103 5.16 -5.46 4.53
CA ILE A 103 4.11 -5.96 3.64
C ILE A 103 4.53 -5.75 2.18
N TYR A 104 4.41 -6.81 1.39
CA TYR A 104 4.57 -6.79 -0.06
C TYR A 104 3.21 -6.72 -0.76
N PRO A 105 3.17 -6.28 -2.03
CA PRO A 105 1.94 -6.34 -2.83
C PRO A 105 1.33 -7.74 -2.91
N ASP A 106 2.17 -8.78 -2.94
CA ASP A 106 1.73 -10.17 -2.99
C ASP A 106 1.00 -10.63 -1.73
N ASP A 107 1.30 -10.04 -0.57
CA ASP A 107 0.58 -10.33 0.67
C ASP A 107 -0.91 -9.93 0.57
N LEU A 108 -1.25 -8.97 -0.31
CA LEU A 108 -2.63 -8.58 -0.53
C LEU A 108 -3.48 -9.71 -1.13
N LYS A 109 -2.85 -10.70 -1.79
CA LYS A 109 -3.53 -11.90 -2.29
C LYS A 109 -4.08 -12.75 -1.13
N MET A 110 -3.49 -12.63 0.06
CA MET A 110 -3.95 -13.33 1.27
C MET A 110 -5.21 -12.72 1.89
N ILE A 111 -5.62 -11.52 1.47
CA ILE A 111 -6.83 -10.86 2.01
C ILE A 111 -8.09 -11.70 1.78
N THR A 112 -8.11 -12.54 0.77
CA THR A 112 -9.23 -13.46 0.48
C THR A 112 -9.20 -14.74 1.31
N GLN A 113 -8.13 -15.01 2.05
CA GLN A 113 -7.98 -16.19 2.91
C GLN A 113 -8.50 -15.88 4.32
N PHE A 114 -9.83 -15.79 4.48
CA PHE A 114 -10.47 -15.35 5.71
C PHE A 114 -10.15 -16.23 6.91
N ASP A 115 -10.02 -17.55 6.73
CA ASP A 115 -9.68 -18.49 7.80
C ASP A 115 -8.26 -18.23 8.34
N LEU A 116 -7.31 -17.98 7.43
CA LEU A 116 -5.95 -17.62 7.81
C LEU A 116 -5.91 -16.30 8.56
N LEU A 117 -6.59 -15.26 8.04
CA LEU A 117 -6.66 -13.96 8.69
C LEU A 117 -7.29 -14.05 10.08
N HIS A 118 -8.42 -14.77 10.21
CA HIS A 118 -9.08 -14.99 11.50
C HIS A 118 -8.14 -15.66 12.51
N THR A 119 -7.40 -16.68 12.08
CA THR A 119 -6.44 -17.40 12.94
C THR A 119 -5.28 -16.49 13.37
N MET A 120 -4.78 -15.63 12.48
CA MET A 120 -3.63 -14.76 12.77
C MET A 120 -3.95 -13.59 13.70
N ILE A 121 -5.09 -12.93 13.50
CA ILE A 121 -5.43 -11.69 14.25
C ILE A 121 -6.44 -11.93 15.39
N GLY A 122 -7.04 -13.11 15.45
CA GLY A 122 -8.06 -13.46 16.43
C GLY A 122 -9.45 -12.92 16.09
N THR A 123 -10.48 -13.43 16.77
CA THR A 123 -11.89 -13.18 16.45
C THR A 123 -12.26 -11.69 16.61
N GLY A 124 -11.82 -11.04 17.70
CA GLY A 124 -12.23 -9.65 17.98
C GLY A 124 -11.79 -8.66 16.90
N PRO A 125 -10.48 -8.53 16.61
CA PRO A 125 -9.98 -7.67 15.53
C PRO A 125 -10.51 -8.04 14.13
N PHE A 126 -10.72 -9.35 13.87
CA PHE A 126 -11.29 -9.81 12.60
C PHE A 126 -12.72 -9.31 12.41
N VAL A 127 -13.59 -9.48 13.41
CA VAL A 127 -14.98 -9.00 13.36
C VAL A 127 -15.03 -7.49 13.23
N LEU A 128 -14.17 -6.76 13.96
CA LEU A 128 -14.09 -5.30 13.85
C LEU A 128 -13.68 -4.86 12.44
N ALA A 129 -12.67 -5.51 11.83
CA ALA A 129 -12.24 -5.22 10.47
C ALA A 129 -13.38 -5.48 9.46
N MET A 130 -14.10 -6.59 9.59
CA MET A 130 -15.26 -6.91 8.73
C MET A 130 -16.39 -5.91 8.88
N LEU A 131 -16.70 -5.47 10.09
CA LEU A 131 -17.69 -4.41 10.35
C LEU A 131 -17.26 -3.08 9.70
N CYS A 132 -15.99 -2.70 9.83
CA CYS A 132 -15.46 -1.52 9.17
C CYS A 132 -15.62 -1.58 7.65
N VAL A 133 -15.32 -2.73 7.03
CA VAL A 133 -15.49 -2.94 5.59
C VAL A 133 -16.97 -2.82 5.18
N ILE A 134 -17.89 -3.46 5.92
CA ILE A 134 -19.33 -3.40 5.64
C ILE A 134 -19.86 -1.96 5.75
N LEU A 135 -19.52 -1.26 6.83
CA LEU A 135 -19.91 0.15 7.02
C LEU A 135 -19.35 1.03 5.92
N ALA A 136 -18.13 0.77 5.54
CA ALA A 136 -17.46 1.43 4.48
C ALA A 136 -18.20 1.24 3.13
N LEU A 137 -18.52 0.02 2.74
CA LEU A 137 -19.29 -0.28 1.53
C LEU A 137 -20.69 0.37 1.56
N GLY A 138 -21.37 0.30 2.71
CA GLY A 138 -22.65 0.98 2.92
C GLY A 138 -22.57 2.50 2.71
N ALA A 139 -21.52 3.14 3.23
CA ALA A 139 -21.28 4.57 3.05
C ALA A 139 -20.99 4.94 1.58
N ILE A 140 -20.30 4.08 0.81
CA ILE A 140 -20.12 4.28 -0.64
C ILE A 140 -21.46 4.22 -1.37
N ILE A 141 -22.21 3.15 -1.17
CA ILE A 141 -23.49 2.95 -1.85
C ILE A 141 -24.40 4.15 -1.57
N TRP A 142 -24.51 4.55 -0.31
CA TRP A 142 -25.28 5.73 0.09
C TRP A 142 -24.75 7.03 -0.57
N SER A 143 -23.45 7.22 -0.61
CA SER A 143 -22.84 8.39 -1.22
C SER A 143 -23.03 8.42 -2.74
N ILE A 144 -22.93 7.28 -3.42
CA ILE A 144 -23.24 7.16 -4.86
C ILE A 144 -24.69 7.53 -5.12
N TYR A 145 -25.61 7.01 -4.33
CA TYR A 145 -27.04 7.34 -4.44
C TYR A 145 -27.29 8.84 -4.25
N ARG A 146 -26.70 9.44 -3.21
CA ARG A 146 -26.81 10.88 -2.94
C ARG A 146 -26.14 11.73 -4.02
N SER A 147 -25.08 11.26 -4.66
CA SER A 147 -24.35 12.01 -5.69
C SER A 147 -25.14 12.20 -6.98
N ARG A 148 -26.16 11.36 -7.25
CA ARG A 148 -27.07 11.53 -8.39
C ARG A 148 -27.85 12.84 -8.34
N LYS A 149 -27.96 13.44 -7.15
CA LYS A 149 -28.63 14.75 -6.93
C LYS A 149 -27.68 15.96 -7.06
N LEU A 150 -26.41 15.73 -7.46
CA LEU A 150 -25.46 16.83 -7.65
C LEU A 150 -25.70 17.54 -8.98
N SER A 151 -25.36 18.84 -9.04
CA SER A 151 -25.39 19.58 -10.30
C SER A 151 -24.44 18.97 -11.35
N LYS A 152 -24.76 19.10 -12.64
CA LYS A 152 -23.95 18.57 -13.76
C LYS A 152 -22.47 19.01 -13.66
N LYS A 153 -22.20 20.26 -13.29
CA LYS A 153 -20.84 20.80 -13.10
C LYS A 153 -20.05 20.01 -12.03
N LYS A 154 -20.68 19.67 -10.91
CA LYS A 154 -20.04 18.88 -9.84
C LYS A 154 -19.82 17.42 -10.26
N GLN A 155 -20.72 16.85 -11.05
CA GLN A 155 -20.56 15.50 -11.60
C GLN A 155 -19.39 15.44 -12.59
N ILE A 156 -19.25 16.43 -13.48
CA ILE A 156 -18.14 16.53 -14.42
C ILE A 156 -16.81 16.66 -13.66
N LEU A 157 -16.72 17.58 -12.69
CA LEU A 157 -15.50 17.76 -11.90
C LEU A 157 -15.11 16.46 -11.18
N ARG A 158 -16.08 15.75 -10.60
CA ARG A 158 -15.88 14.45 -9.98
C ARG A 158 -15.33 13.42 -10.97
N GLY A 159 -15.92 13.33 -12.17
CA GLY A 159 -15.46 12.43 -13.23
C GLY A 159 -14.04 12.74 -13.68
N LEU A 160 -13.71 14.02 -13.86
CA LEU A 160 -12.35 14.46 -14.18
C LEU A 160 -11.35 14.13 -13.09
N THR A 161 -11.69 14.38 -11.82
CA THR A 161 -10.81 14.01 -10.68
C THR A 161 -10.59 12.50 -10.63
N MET A 162 -11.66 11.72 -10.83
CA MET A 162 -11.56 10.25 -10.85
C MET A 162 -10.64 9.79 -12.00
N LEU A 163 -10.80 10.33 -13.20
CA LEU A 163 -9.97 10.01 -14.35
C LEU A 163 -8.49 10.34 -14.10
N VAL A 164 -8.19 11.55 -13.63
CA VAL A 164 -6.82 11.99 -13.35
C VAL A 164 -6.18 11.11 -12.26
N CYS A 165 -6.91 10.81 -11.19
CA CYS A 165 -6.39 9.94 -10.12
C CYS A 165 -6.18 8.50 -10.61
N THR A 166 -7.09 7.95 -11.41
CA THR A 166 -6.93 6.60 -11.97
C THR A 166 -5.74 6.53 -12.91
N VAL A 167 -5.62 7.46 -13.86
CA VAL A 167 -4.48 7.53 -14.78
C VAL A 167 -3.17 7.71 -14.00
N GLY A 168 -3.17 8.59 -12.98
CA GLY A 168 -2.01 8.79 -12.12
C GLY A 168 -1.62 7.52 -11.37
N LEU A 169 -2.57 6.78 -10.79
CA LEU A 169 -2.27 5.52 -10.09
C LEU A 169 -1.82 4.41 -11.04
N VAL A 170 -2.41 4.33 -12.24
CA VAL A 170 -1.93 3.41 -13.29
C VAL A 170 -0.49 3.76 -13.68
N TYR A 171 -0.17 5.04 -13.88
CA TYR A 171 1.19 5.48 -14.14
C TYR A 171 2.15 5.11 -12.99
N VAL A 172 1.73 5.32 -11.75
CA VAL A 172 2.52 4.97 -10.55
C VAL A 172 2.68 3.45 -10.41
N SER A 173 1.72 2.63 -10.84
CA SER A 173 1.86 1.17 -10.82
C SER A 173 2.96 0.65 -11.75
N HIS A 174 3.37 1.45 -12.72
CA HIS A 174 4.52 1.19 -13.59
C HIS A 174 5.82 1.81 -13.04
N PHE A 175 5.95 1.86 -11.72
CA PHE A 175 7.06 2.50 -11.02
C PHE A 175 8.43 2.00 -11.47
N ASN A 176 8.58 0.72 -11.78
CA ASN A 176 9.85 0.11 -12.16
C ASN A 176 10.28 0.37 -13.61
N ASP A 177 9.43 0.96 -14.44
CA ASP A 177 9.78 1.29 -15.81
C ASP A 177 10.86 2.39 -15.83
N SER A 178 11.85 2.25 -16.71
CA SER A 178 13.01 3.15 -16.79
C SER A 178 12.64 4.61 -17.05
N ASN A 179 11.51 4.84 -17.71
CA ASN A 179 11.02 6.18 -18.04
C ASN A 179 10.06 6.77 -17.01
N ASN A 180 9.71 6.03 -15.94
CA ASN A 180 8.81 6.53 -14.92
C ASN A 180 9.43 7.70 -14.15
N LEU A 181 8.78 8.87 -14.18
CA LEU A 181 9.28 10.09 -13.54
C LEU A 181 9.34 9.98 -12.02
N LEU A 182 8.37 9.26 -11.40
CA LEU A 182 8.39 9.04 -9.97
C LEU A 182 9.58 8.18 -9.58
N ARG A 183 9.88 7.13 -10.34
CA ARG A 183 11.09 6.31 -10.16
C ARG A 183 12.36 7.12 -10.29
N LYS A 184 12.44 7.98 -11.31
CA LYS A 184 13.58 8.88 -11.50
C LYS A 184 13.75 9.85 -10.34
N ALA A 185 12.65 10.38 -9.79
CA ALA A 185 12.69 11.24 -8.62
C ALA A 185 13.19 10.47 -7.37
N TYR A 186 12.70 9.26 -7.11
CA TYR A 186 13.22 8.42 -6.04
C TYR A 186 14.70 8.10 -6.21
N ASN A 187 15.15 7.79 -7.42
CA ASN A 187 16.54 7.40 -7.71
C ASN A 187 17.55 8.51 -7.46
N ARG A 188 17.14 9.78 -7.34
CA ARG A 188 18.05 10.87 -6.98
C ARG A 188 18.70 10.71 -5.62
N THR A 189 17.96 10.11 -4.67
CA THR A 189 18.35 9.98 -3.26
C THR A 189 18.13 8.58 -2.69
N ALA A 190 17.48 7.66 -3.44
CA ALA A 190 17.24 6.31 -2.99
C ALA A 190 18.45 5.40 -3.21
N LEU A 191 18.84 4.71 -2.17
CA LEU A 191 19.73 3.57 -2.26
C LEU A 191 18.87 2.30 -2.30
N TRP A 192 18.87 1.60 -3.43
CA TRP A 192 18.19 0.32 -3.59
C TRP A 192 19.13 -0.82 -3.25
N ILE A 193 18.70 -1.68 -2.34
CA ILE A 193 19.49 -2.81 -1.83
C ILE A 193 18.86 -4.10 -2.36
N PRO A 194 19.44 -4.77 -3.36
CA PRO A 194 18.81 -5.93 -4.03
C PRO A 194 18.52 -7.10 -3.10
N TYR A 195 19.36 -7.29 -2.08
CA TYR A 195 19.32 -8.43 -1.15
C TYR A 195 18.55 -8.15 0.14
N SER A 196 18.00 -6.94 0.33
CA SER A 196 17.26 -6.60 1.55
C SER A 196 16.08 -5.68 1.28
N GLN A 197 14.91 -6.26 1.18
CA GLN A 197 13.67 -5.49 1.01
C GLN A 197 13.36 -4.63 2.25
N LYS A 198 13.67 -5.13 3.44
CA LYS A 198 13.53 -4.35 4.68
C LYS A 198 14.29 -3.02 4.58
N MET A 199 15.54 -3.06 4.12
CA MET A 199 16.36 -1.85 3.96
C MET A 199 15.83 -0.94 2.85
N ASN A 200 15.27 -1.50 1.78
CA ASN A 200 14.60 -0.70 0.75
C ASN A 200 13.44 0.10 1.32
N TYR A 201 12.61 -0.51 2.16
CA TYR A 201 11.51 0.19 2.84
C TYR A 201 12.02 1.25 3.83
N TYR A 202 13.09 0.99 4.56
CA TYR A 202 13.70 2.02 5.41
C TYR A 202 14.25 3.20 4.61
N ASN A 203 14.89 2.95 3.47
CA ASN A 203 15.49 3.99 2.63
C ASN A 203 14.46 4.79 1.81
N THR A 204 13.36 4.16 1.42
CA THR A 204 12.39 4.77 0.48
C THR A 204 11.02 5.03 1.10
N GLY A 205 10.82 4.60 2.34
CA GLY A 205 9.54 4.61 3.02
C GLY A 205 8.61 3.50 2.56
N PHE A 206 7.52 3.32 3.30
CA PHE A 206 6.55 2.27 3.02
C PHE A 206 6.03 2.32 1.57
N ILE A 207 5.59 3.49 1.09
CA ILE A 207 5.04 3.64 -0.26
C ILE A 207 6.09 3.36 -1.33
N GLY A 208 7.31 3.90 -1.20
CA GLY A 208 8.39 3.68 -2.17
C GLY A 208 8.77 2.20 -2.27
N GLY A 209 8.95 1.53 -1.14
CA GLY A 209 9.24 0.09 -1.08
C GLY A 209 8.10 -0.76 -1.65
N PHE A 210 6.85 -0.42 -1.33
CA PHE A 210 5.66 -1.11 -1.86
C PHE A 210 5.56 -0.98 -3.39
N LEU A 211 5.75 0.23 -3.93
CA LEU A 211 5.73 0.48 -5.38
C LEU A 211 6.85 -0.27 -6.11
N PHE A 212 8.02 -0.34 -5.51
CA PHE A 212 9.14 -1.10 -6.07
C PHE A 212 8.78 -2.58 -6.26
N ASN A 213 8.04 -3.15 -5.30
CA ASN A 213 7.67 -4.57 -5.31
C ASN A 213 6.38 -4.87 -6.09
N LEU A 214 5.66 -3.88 -6.65
CA LEU A 214 4.39 -4.12 -7.35
C LEU A 214 4.49 -5.06 -8.55
N ARG A 215 5.64 -5.09 -9.23
CA ARG A 215 5.88 -5.85 -10.46
C ARG A 215 7.19 -6.64 -10.42
N VAL A 216 7.74 -6.85 -9.24
CA VAL A 216 8.90 -7.73 -9.07
C VAL A 216 8.37 -9.12 -8.80
N GLU A 217 8.58 -10.03 -9.72
CA GLU A 217 8.34 -11.45 -9.49
C GLU A 217 9.37 -11.96 -8.49
N ALA A 218 8.92 -12.62 -7.42
CA ALA A 218 9.79 -13.12 -6.36
C ALA A 218 10.75 -14.20 -6.89
N MET A 219 10.31 -14.94 -7.91
CA MET A 219 11.13 -15.91 -8.66
C MET A 219 10.63 -15.98 -10.11
N GLU A 220 11.55 -15.84 -11.06
CA GLU A 220 11.27 -16.18 -12.45
C GLU A 220 11.29 -17.69 -12.59
N LYS A 221 10.26 -18.24 -13.25
CA LYS A 221 10.24 -19.67 -13.59
C LYS A 221 11.33 -19.92 -14.63
N PRO A 222 12.33 -20.79 -14.37
CA PRO A 222 13.33 -21.10 -15.37
C PRO A 222 12.68 -21.61 -16.67
N ALA A 223 13.29 -21.31 -17.82
CA ALA A 223 12.75 -21.68 -19.14
C ALA A 223 12.52 -23.19 -19.26
N ASP A 224 13.39 -23.99 -18.64
CA ASP A 224 13.35 -25.47 -18.68
C ASP A 224 12.57 -26.06 -17.50
N TYR A 225 11.81 -25.28 -16.76
CA TYR A 225 11.05 -25.76 -15.61
C TYR A 225 9.87 -26.62 -16.08
N SER A 226 10.07 -27.92 -16.12
CA SER A 226 9.05 -28.92 -16.45
C SER A 226 9.08 -30.06 -15.44
N GLU A 227 7.97 -30.77 -15.29
CA GLU A 227 7.91 -31.96 -14.40
C GLU A 227 8.94 -33.04 -14.80
N ALA A 228 9.18 -33.19 -16.10
CA ALA A 228 10.18 -34.12 -16.63
C ALA A 228 11.60 -33.70 -16.21
N ALA A 229 11.97 -32.44 -16.37
CA ALA A 229 13.27 -31.90 -15.96
C ALA A 229 13.51 -32.03 -14.44
N ILE A 230 12.47 -31.75 -13.63
CA ILE A 230 12.58 -31.92 -12.17
C ILE A 230 12.77 -33.41 -11.80
N LYS A 231 12.03 -34.33 -12.43
CA LYS A 231 12.18 -35.78 -12.19
C LYS A 231 13.56 -36.26 -12.60
N GLU A 232 14.12 -35.75 -13.68
CA GLU A 232 15.48 -36.11 -14.13
C GLU A 232 16.54 -35.64 -13.12
N ILE A 233 16.44 -34.35 -12.67
CA ILE A 233 17.32 -33.78 -11.64
C ILE A 233 17.19 -34.61 -10.35
N ALA A 234 15.97 -34.85 -9.88
CA ALA A 234 15.73 -35.62 -8.66
C ALA A 234 16.35 -37.05 -8.78
N LYS A 235 16.18 -37.73 -9.92
CA LYS A 235 16.74 -39.07 -10.16
C LYS A 235 18.26 -39.05 -10.12
N LYS A 236 18.90 -38.06 -10.76
CA LYS A 236 20.36 -37.90 -10.73
C LYS A 236 20.88 -37.70 -9.30
N TYR A 237 20.34 -36.74 -8.56
CA TYR A 237 20.84 -36.46 -7.21
C TYR A 237 20.45 -37.52 -6.18
N THR A 238 19.35 -38.25 -6.37
CA THR A 238 19.00 -39.40 -5.50
C THR A 238 20.01 -40.54 -5.68
N ALA A 239 20.48 -40.80 -6.89
CA ALA A 239 21.51 -41.79 -7.14
C ALA A 239 22.86 -41.41 -6.53
N GLU A 240 23.29 -40.15 -6.72
CA GLU A 240 24.52 -39.60 -6.13
C GLU A 240 24.47 -39.58 -4.59
N ALA A 241 23.32 -39.18 -3.99
CA ALA A 241 23.11 -39.20 -2.55
C ALA A 241 23.17 -40.65 -2.00
N ALA A 242 22.60 -41.64 -2.70
CA ALA A 242 22.65 -43.03 -2.28
C ALA A 242 24.09 -43.58 -2.29
N GLU A 243 24.93 -43.17 -3.24
CA GLU A 243 26.34 -43.53 -3.31
C GLU A 243 27.14 -42.85 -2.19
N THR A 244 26.95 -41.56 -2.00
CA THR A 244 27.59 -40.79 -0.92
C THR A 244 27.22 -41.32 0.46
N ASN A 245 25.98 -41.72 0.68
CA ASN A 245 25.53 -42.32 1.94
C ASN A 245 26.12 -43.71 2.24
N LYS A 246 26.59 -44.45 1.23
CA LYS A 246 27.30 -45.72 1.43
C LYS A 246 28.72 -45.51 1.99
N THR A 247 29.33 -44.40 1.67
CA THR A 247 30.70 -44.05 2.07
C THR A 247 30.74 -43.13 3.30
N ARG A 248 29.59 -42.72 3.81
CA ARG A 248 29.48 -41.86 4.98
C ARG A 248 29.66 -42.69 6.25
N ASP A 249 30.75 -42.47 6.95
CA ASP A 249 30.98 -43.06 8.27
C ASP A 249 29.82 -42.73 9.21
N GLN A 250 29.31 -43.74 9.89
CA GLN A 250 28.21 -43.60 10.87
C GLN A 250 28.73 -43.02 12.17
#